data_95820b6a96a5b232d9a39152bd40c7be
#
_entry.id   95820b6a96a5b232d9a39152bd40c7be
#
_cell.length_a   1.000
_cell.length_b   1.000
_cell.length_c   1.000
_cell.angle_alpha   90.00
_cell.angle_beta   90.00
_cell.angle_gamma   90.00
#
_symmetry.space_group_name_H-M   'P 1'
#
loop_
_entity.id
_entity.type
_entity.pdbx_description
1 polymer ?
#
loop_
_entity_poly.entity_id
_entity_poly.type
_entity_poly.pdbx_seq_one_letter_code
_entity_poly.pdbx_strand_id
1 'polypeptide(L)'
;LDDPKIEKLVEGLLGEGFNYVGSDGNFYVGDSQWHSDRWISEVRFVKVAFYLDSLKSGSGCLRVLPGSHRLGDRYSQQLQANVKDSMLIPASERWGISGSDVPAAALETEPGDVVVFAHNLKHAAFGGGSRRRMFTINCCERVPDRHLNILHDCISDHARGYGIDSMYDEKMLATAGPQRHKHLAQVLANQGHMAAE
;
A
#
# COMPACT_ATOMS: atom_id res chain seq x y z
N LEU A 1 10.25 6.94 8.45
CA LEU A 1 11.15 5.80 8.69
C LEU A 1 12.02 5.98 9.95
N ASP A 2 12.27 7.23 10.38
CA ASP A 2 13.10 7.50 11.56
C ASP A 2 12.28 7.56 12.88
N ASP A 3 10.97 7.44 12.79
CA ASP A 3 10.13 7.34 13.99
C ASP A 3 10.18 5.91 14.54
N PRO A 4 10.69 5.72 15.78
CA PRO A 4 10.89 4.38 16.33
C PRO A 4 9.60 3.60 16.58
N LYS A 5 8.44 4.26 16.66
CA LYS A 5 7.15 3.58 16.81
C LYS A 5 6.73 2.97 15.48
N ILE A 6 6.88 3.74 14.39
CA ILE A 6 6.56 3.27 13.03
C ILE A 6 7.53 2.15 12.64
N GLU A 7 8.81 2.31 12.91
CA GLU A 7 9.82 1.29 12.63
C GLU A 7 9.49 -0.03 13.35
N LYS A 8 9.31 -0.01 14.67
CA LYS A 8 8.97 -1.20 15.44
C LYS A 8 7.66 -1.87 15.00
N LEU A 9 6.68 -1.06 14.62
CA LEU A 9 5.41 -1.56 14.09
C LEU A 9 5.62 -2.35 12.79
N VAL A 10 6.37 -1.77 11.85
CA VAL A 10 6.66 -2.41 10.56
C VAL A 10 7.59 -3.61 10.72
N GLU A 11 8.62 -3.53 11.57
CA GLU A 11 9.49 -4.68 11.91
C GLU A 11 8.71 -5.85 12.54
N GLY A 12 7.73 -5.54 13.39
CA GLY A 12 6.85 -6.56 13.98
C GLY A 12 6.01 -7.32 12.93
N LEU A 13 5.73 -6.70 11.79
CA LEU A 13 4.93 -7.30 10.71
C LEU A 13 5.78 -7.95 9.63
N LEU A 14 6.90 -7.34 9.26
CA LEU A 14 7.72 -7.73 8.11
C LEU A 14 9.07 -8.35 8.47
N GLY A 15 9.48 -8.22 9.71
CA GLY A 15 10.81 -8.62 10.16
C GLY A 15 11.84 -7.51 10.07
N GLU A 16 12.99 -7.77 10.68
CA GLU A 16 14.11 -6.83 10.73
C GLU A 16 14.67 -6.54 9.32
N GLY A 17 15.04 -5.29 9.08
CA GLY A 17 15.62 -4.87 7.80
C GLY A 17 14.64 -4.90 6.63
N PHE A 18 13.35 -4.71 6.89
CA PHE A 18 12.34 -4.52 5.85
C PHE A 18 12.76 -3.43 4.85
N ASN A 19 12.22 -3.49 3.65
CA ASN A 19 12.45 -2.48 2.61
C ASN A 19 11.35 -1.41 2.65
N TYR A 20 11.75 -0.15 2.56
CA TYR A 20 10.87 0.93 2.16
C TYR A 20 10.81 0.97 0.64
N VAL A 21 9.61 0.89 0.06
CA VAL A 21 9.42 0.78 -1.40
C VAL A 21 8.61 1.92 -2.00
N GLY A 22 8.36 2.97 -1.26
CA GLY A 22 7.73 4.19 -1.78
C GLY A 22 6.72 4.82 -0.83
N SER A 23 6.31 6.03 -1.16
CA SER A 23 5.32 6.81 -0.44
C SER A 23 4.45 7.61 -1.39
N ASP A 24 3.20 7.83 -0.98
CA ASP A 24 2.27 8.72 -1.66
C ASP A 24 1.76 9.78 -0.68
N GLY A 25 1.82 11.04 -1.08
CA GLY A 25 1.18 12.13 -0.37
C GLY A 25 0.11 12.75 -1.24
N ASN A 26 -1.17 12.57 -0.87
CA ASN A 26 -2.27 12.87 -1.78
C ASN A 26 -3.40 13.67 -1.17
N PHE A 27 -3.98 14.53 -2.02
CA PHE A 27 -5.36 14.95 -1.90
C PHE A 27 -6.21 13.99 -2.74
N TYR A 28 -6.86 13.05 -2.11
CA TYR A 28 -7.81 12.19 -2.81
C TYR A 28 -9.12 12.93 -3.05
N VAL A 29 -9.60 12.87 -4.27
CA VAL A 29 -10.88 13.41 -4.72
C VAL A 29 -11.74 12.25 -5.20
N GLY A 30 -12.99 12.20 -4.74
CA GLY A 30 -13.93 11.16 -5.12
C GLY A 30 -13.65 9.81 -4.46
N ASP A 31 -14.07 8.76 -5.14
CA ASP A 31 -14.06 7.39 -4.66
C ASP A 31 -12.82 6.62 -5.13
N SER A 32 -12.34 5.73 -4.27
CA SER A 32 -11.42 4.66 -4.66
C SER A 32 -12.17 3.34 -4.70
N GLN A 33 -12.26 2.73 -5.86
CA GLN A 33 -12.98 1.47 -6.04
C GLN A 33 -12.29 0.30 -5.33
N TRP A 34 -13.02 -0.81 -5.14
CA TRP A 34 -12.51 -2.02 -4.50
C TRP A 34 -11.31 -2.59 -5.25
N HIS A 35 -10.17 -2.71 -4.56
CA HIS A 35 -8.91 -3.27 -5.09
C HIS A 35 -8.04 -3.83 -3.97
N SER A 36 -7.00 -4.57 -4.36
CA SER A 36 -5.81 -4.83 -3.56
C SER A 36 -4.63 -4.10 -4.21
N ASP A 37 -3.69 -3.59 -3.44
CA ASP A 37 -2.49 -2.96 -4.03
C ASP A 37 -1.62 -4.00 -4.74
N ARG A 38 -1.53 -5.21 -4.18
CA ARG A 38 -0.83 -6.37 -4.75
C ARG A 38 -1.51 -7.67 -4.33
N TRP A 39 -1.34 -8.71 -5.12
CA TRP A 39 -1.75 -10.07 -4.77
C TRP A 39 -0.59 -11.04 -5.00
N ILE A 40 0.32 -11.07 -4.02
CA ILE A 40 1.57 -11.83 -4.06
C ILE A 40 1.67 -12.66 -2.78
N SER A 41 2.12 -13.92 -2.91
CA SER A 41 2.27 -14.87 -1.80
C SER A 41 3.69 -14.96 -1.25
N GLU A 42 4.67 -14.71 -2.09
CA GLU A 42 6.08 -14.99 -1.86
C GLU A 42 6.78 -13.90 -1.04
N VAL A 43 6.25 -12.69 -1.08
CA VAL A 43 6.79 -11.51 -0.38
C VAL A 43 5.65 -10.76 0.28
N ARG A 44 5.79 -10.47 1.58
CA ARG A 44 4.82 -9.68 2.33
C ARG A 44 5.03 -8.20 2.09
N PHE A 45 3.93 -7.50 1.79
CA PHE A 45 3.87 -6.05 1.66
C PHE A 45 2.86 -5.47 2.64
N VAL A 46 3.19 -4.33 3.23
CA VAL A 46 2.26 -3.54 4.07
C VAL A 46 2.27 -2.08 3.66
N LYS A 47 1.12 -1.46 3.83
CA LYS A 47 0.93 -0.02 3.71
C LYS A 47 0.68 0.56 5.10
N VAL A 48 1.39 1.63 5.43
CA VAL A 48 1.15 2.46 6.62
C VAL A 48 0.51 3.76 6.13
N ALA A 49 -0.74 3.98 6.47
CA ALA A 49 -1.51 5.14 6.03
C ALA A 49 -1.73 6.10 7.20
N PHE A 50 -1.30 7.33 7.04
CA PHE A 50 -1.44 8.44 7.99
C PHE A 50 -2.58 9.34 7.53
N TYR A 51 -3.57 9.56 8.37
CA TYR A 51 -4.71 10.40 8.06
C TYR A 51 -4.56 11.79 8.67
N LEU A 52 -4.82 12.81 7.84
CA LEU A 52 -4.69 14.21 8.20
C LEU A 52 -6.05 14.91 8.32
N ASP A 53 -7.12 14.19 8.03
CA ASP A 53 -8.50 14.66 8.14
C ASP A 53 -9.34 13.64 8.91
N SER A 54 -10.39 14.12 9.60
CA SER A 54 -11.39 13.25 10.20
C SER A 54 -12.23 12.62 9.10
N LEU A 55 -12.27 11.27 9.05
CA LEU A 55 -12.97 10.51 8.03
C LEU A 55 -13.94 9.52 8.67
N LYS A 56 -15.20 9.58 8.21
CA LYS A 56 -16.28 8.72 8.63
C LYS A 56 -16.77 7.82 7.49
N SER A 57 -17.64 6.89 7.78
CA SER A 57 -18.17 5.92 6.79
C SER A 57 -18.81 6.58 5.57
N GLY A 58 -19.36 7.79 5.71
CA GLY A 58 -19.94 8.58 4.61
C GLY A 58 -19.00 9.65 4.03
N SER A 59 -17.76 9.78 4.50
CA SER A 59 -16.85 10.85 4.08
C SER A 59 -15.46 10.35 3.62
N GLY A 60 -15.40 9.11 3.12
CA GLY A 60 -14.20 8.59 2.49
C GLY A 60 -13.22 7.89 3.42
N CYS A 61 -13.64 7.39 4.59
CA CYS A 61 -12.80 6.51 5.38
C CYS A 61 -12.45 5.22 4.60
N LEU A 62 -11.36 4.59 4.98
CA LEU A 62 -10.98 3.30 4.41
C LEU A 62 -12.01 2.24 4.77
N ARG A 63 -12.47 1.49 3.79
CA ARG A 63 -13.30 0.30 3.95
C ARG A 63 -12.50 -0.92 3.58
N VAL A 64 -12.60 -1.98 4.36
CA VAL A 64 -11.85 -3.21 4.13
C VAL A 64 -12.77 -4.42 4.16
N LEU A 65 -12.42 -5.46 3.39
CA LEU A 65 -13.05 -6.78 3.48
C LEU A 65 -12.21 -7.65 4.42
N PRO A 66 -12.63 -7.83 5.68
CA PRO A 66 -11.86 -8.62 6.65
C PRO A 66 -11.62 -10.04 6.14
N GLY A 67 -10.37 -10.51 6.29
CA GLY A 67 -9.97 -11.85 5.83
C GLY A 67 -9.52 -11.92 4.38
N SER A 68 -9.83 -10.92 3.52
CA SER A 68 -9.47 -10.96 2.10
C SER A 68 -7.96 -10.95 1.78
N HIS A 69 -7.12 -10.66 2.76
CA HIS A 69 -5.66 -10.69 2.64
C HIS A 69 -5.04 -12.08 2.79
N ARG A 70 -5.82 -13.07 3.27
CA ARG A 70 -5.31 -14.41 3.58
C ARG A 70 -5.10 -15.21 2.31
N LEU A 71 -3.85 -15.37 1.92
CA LEU A 71 -3.46 -16.21 0.79
C LEU A 71 -3.69 -17.69 1.12
N GLY A 72 -4.23 -18.45 0.16
CA GLY A 72 -4.53 -19.87 0.35
C GLY A 72 -5.83 -20.17 1.11
N ASP A 73 -6.45 -19.18 1.74
CA ASP A 73 -7.77 -19.33 2.36
C ASP A 73 -8.87 -19.36 1.30
N ARG A 74 -9.80 -20.33 1.41
CA ARG A 74 -10.87 -20.51 0.41
C ARG A 74 -11.82 -19.31 0.34
N TYR A 75 -12.12 -18.69 1.48
CA TYR A 75 -12.96 -17.49 1.51
C TYR A 75 -12.26 -16.31 0.85
N SER A 76 -10.98 -16.09 1.15
CA SER A 76 -10.15 -15.08 0.49
C SER A 76 -10.07 -15.26 -1.02
N GLN A 77 -9.90 -16.50 -1.48
CA GLN A 77 -9.88 -16.83 -2.90
C GLN A 77 -11.23 -16.50 -3.57
N GLN A 78 -12.34 -16.81 -2.92
CA GLN A 78 -13.67 -16.45 -3.42
C GLN A 78 -13.89 -14.93 -3.45
N LEU A 79 -13.49 -14.22 -2.40
CA LEU A 79 -13.54 -12.76 -2.41
C LEU A 79 -12.68 -12.19 -3.53
N GLN A 80 -11.47 -12.70 -3.72
CA GLN A 80 -10.56 -12.25 -4.77
C GLN A 80 -11.13 -12.50 -6.18
N ALA A 81 -11.75 -13.66 -6.39
CA ALA A 81 -12.35 -14.00 -7.67
C ALA A 81 -13.57 -13.12 -8.01
N ASN A 82 -14.37 -12.77 -7.01
CA ASN A 82 -15.60 -11.99 -7.18
C ASN A 82 -15.37 -10.48 -7.09
N VAL A 83 -14.38 -10.04 -6.29
CA VAL A 83 -13.97 -8.64 -6.12
C VAL A 83 -12.69 -8.43 -6.92
N LYS A 84 -12.78 -8.57 -8.24
CA LYS A 84 -11.62 -8.37 -9.14
C LYS A 84 -11.12 -6.94 -9.07
N ASP A 85 -9.79 -6.81 -9.10
CA ASP A 85 -9.15 -5.51 -9.12
C ASP A 85 -9.53 -4.73 -10.37
N SER A 86 -10.18 -3.63 -10.18
CA SER A 86 -10.24 -2.57 -11.16
C SER A 86 -10.64 -1.28 -10.47
N MET A 87 -9.69 -0.42 -10.36
CA MET A 87 -9.95 0.97 -9.98
C MET A 87 -10.79 1.71 -11.03
N LEU A 88 -10.98 1.13 -12.21
CA LEU A 88 -11.61 1.76 -13.37
C LEU A 88 -13.06 1.33 -13.61
N ILE A 89 -13.49 0.16 -13.11
CA ILE A 89 -14.85 -0.32 -13.35
C ILE A 89 -15.65 -0.26 -12.05
N PRO A 90 -16.71 0.54 -11.99
CA PRO A 90 -17.58 0.64 -10.81
C PRO A 90 -18.17 -0.71 -10.40
N ALA A 91 -18.37 -0.91 -9.10
CA ALA A 91 -18.94 -2.12 -8.55
C ALA A 91 -20.37 -2.40 -9.09
N SER A 92 -21.13 -1.34 -9.38
CA SER A 92 -22.48 -1.44 -9.98
C SER A 92 -22.47 -2.12 -11.35
N GLU A 93 -21.44 -1.94 -12.16
CA GLU A 93 -21.30 -2.60 -13.46
C GLU A 93 -20.88 -4.06 -13.34
N ARG A 94 -20.24 -4.44 -12.22
CA ARG A 94 -19.72 -5.79 -12.01
C ARG A 94 -20.65 -6.69 -11.24
N TRP A 95 -21.28 -6.14 -10.20
CA TRP A 95 -22.03 -6.92 -9.20
C TRP A 95 -23.49 -6.49 -9.08
N GLY A 96 -23.89 -5.44 -9.83
CA GLY A 96 -25.25 -4.89 -9.76
C GLY A 96 -25.54 -4.15 -8.46
N ILE A 97 -24.55 -3.89 -7.61
CA ILE A 97 -24.67 -3.10 -6.37
C ILE A 97 -23.60 -2.00 -6.35
N SER A 98 -23.90 -0.90 -5.67
CA SER A 98 -22.92 0.16 -5.46
C SER A 98 -21.71 -0.37 -4.68
N GLY A 99 -20.51 0.10 -5.00
CA GLY A 99 -19.30 -0.24 -4.23
C GLY A 99 -19.42 0.17 -2.77
N SER A 100 -20.14 1.25 -2.48
CA SER A 100 -20.45 1.71 -1.12
C SER A 100 -21.37 0.77 -0.33
N ASP A 101 -22.13 -0.07 -1.03
CA ASP A 101 -23.10 -0.99 -0.42
C ASP A 101 -22.52 -2.38 -0.19
N VAL A 102 -21.28 -2.63 -0.66
CA VAL A 102 -20.57 -3.87 -0.36
C VAL A 102 -20.36 -3.98 1.16
N PRO A 103 -20.81 -5.07 1.81
CA PRO A 103 -20.61 -5.27 3.24
C PRO A 103 -19.11 -5.27 3.59
N ALA A 104 -18.70 -4.31 4.39
CA ALA A 104 -17.29 -4.08 4.71
C ALA A 104 -17.13 -3.43 6.10
N ALA A 105 -15.94 -3.57 6.69
CA ALA A 105 -15.58 -2.82 7.87
C ALA A 105 -15.12 -1.41 7.47
N ALA A 106 -15.76 -0.38 8.05
CA ALA A 106 -15.34 1.00 7.89
C ALA A 106 -14.32 1.36 8.97
N LEU A 107 -13.15 1.81 8.57
CA LEU A 107 -12.08 2.25 9.47
C LEU A 107 -12.15 3.78 9.58
N GLU A 108 -12.98 4.26 10.48
CA GLU A 108 -13.09 5.69 10.76
C GLU A 108 -11.83 6.20 11.44
N THR A 109 -11.36 7.37 11.06
CA THR A 109 -10.10 7.95 11.54
C THR A 109 -10.24 9.43 11.91
N GLU A 110 -9.38 9.85 12.82
CA GLU A 110 -9.16 11.26 13.18
C GLU A 110 -7.73 11.68 12.76
N PRO A 111 -7.45 13.00 12.65
CA PRO A 111 -6.12 13.48 12.32
C PRO A 111 -5.05 12.95 13.27
N GLY A 112 -4.04 12.28 12.71
CA GLY A 112 -2.96 11.63 13.46
C GLY A 112 -3.15 10.12 13.63
N ASP A 113 -4.30 9.57 13.27
CA ASP A 113 -4.49 8.13 13.27
C ASP A 113 -3.67 7.48 12.15
N VAL A 114 -3.21 6.26 12.45
CA VAL A 114 -2.43 5.43 11.53
C VAL A 114 -3.13 4.09 11.33
N VAL A 115 -3.36 3.75 10.07
CA VAL A 115 -3.90 2.43 9.68
C VAL A 115 -2.82 1.65 8.97
N VAL A 116 -2.56 0.41 9.42
CA VAL A 116 -1.59 -0.48 8.79
C VAL A 116 -2.30 -1.71 8.25
N PHE A 117 -2.06 -2.04 7.00
CA PHE A 117 -2.69 -3.19 6.36
C PHE A 117 -1.82 -3.84 5.28
N ALA A 118 -2.06 -5.14 5.05
CA ALA A 118 -1.38 -5.87 3.99
C ALA A 118 -1.84 -5.40 2.61
N HIS A 119 -0.94 -5.32 1.63
CA HIS A 119 -1.29 -4.94 0.25
C HIS A 119 -2.31 -5.89 -0.40
N ASN A 120 -2.36 -7.13 0.05
CA ASN A 120 -3.34 -8.12 -0.42
C ASN A 120 -4.77 -7.85 0.06
N LEU A 121 -4.95 -7.01 1.09
CA LEU A 121 -6.27 -6.71 1.66
C LEU A 121 -7.11 -5.95 0.64
N LYS A 122 -8.34 -6.45 0.35
CA LYS A 122 -9.32 -5.72 -0.43
C LYS A 122 -9.79 -4.50 0.34
N HIS A 123 -9.62 -3.34 -0.27
CA HIS A 123 -10.01 -2.07 0.33
C HIS A 123 -10.58 -1.11 -0.71
N ALA A 124 -11.30 -0.13 -0.21
CA ALA A 124 -11.95 0.92 -0.99
C ALA A 124 -12.19 2.16 -0.11
N ALA A 125 -12.60 3.27 -0.73
CA ALA A 125 -13.09 4.43 -0.01
C ALA A 125 -14.18 5.13 -0.83
N PHE A 126 -15.28 5.49 -0.19
CA PHE A 126 -16.43 6.10 -0.85
C PHE A 126 -16.91 7.34 -0.12
N GLY A 127 -17.47 8.29 -0.86
CA GLY A 127 -17.99 9.54 -0.31
C GLY A 127 -16.88 10.55 0.06
N GLY A 128 -15.68 10.40 -0.49
CA GLY A 128 -14.50 11.20 -0.14
C GLY A 128 -14.55 12.68 -0.54
N GLY A 129 -15.60 13.12 -1.22
CA GLY A 129 -15.80 14.51 -1.60
C GLY A 129 -14.63 15.07 -2.41
N SER A 130 -14.26 16.33 -2.10
CA SER A 130 -13.20 17.06 -2.82
C SER A 130 -11.88 17.16 -2.06
N ARG A 131 -11.81 16.63 -0.83
CA ARG A 131 -10.63 16.82 0.02
C ARG A 131 -10.50 15.69 1.05
N ARG A 132 -9.53 14.82 0.82
CA ARG A 132 -9.09 13.79 1.76
C ARG A 132 -7.57 13.74 1.73
N ARG A 133 -6.94 14.28 2.77
CA ARG A 133 -5.48 14.29 2.87
C ARG A 133 -5.00 13.06 3.60
N MET A 134 -4.09 12.36 2.98
CA MET A 134 -3.38 11.26 3.61
C MET A 134 -1.96 11.16 3.07
N PHE A 135 -1.12 10.50 3.83
CA PHE A 135 0.23 10.13 3.43
C PHE A 135 0.41 8.64 3.67
N THR A 136 1.06 7.96 2.74
CA THR A 136 1.34 6.52 2.89
C THR A 136 2.82 6.22 2.87
N ILE A 137 3.21 5.17 3.57
CA ILE A 137 4.51 4.52 3.46
C ILE A 137 4.25 3.07 3.04
N ASN A 138 4.85 2.65 1.94
CA ASN A 138 4.77 1.28 1.45
C ASN A 138 6.07 0.55 1.81
N CYS A 139 5.93 -0.63 2.42
CA CYS A 139 7.06 -1.44 2.85
C CYS A 139 6.86 -2.89 2.41
N CYS A 140 7.98 -3.59 2.15
CA CYS A 140 7.97 -5.05 2.02
C CYS A 140 9.02 -5.68 2.91
N GLU A 141 8.84 -6.96 3.25
CA GLU A 141 9.88 -7.69 3.96
C GLU A 141 11.19 -7.71 3.15
N ARG A 142 12.30 -7.99 3.82
CA ARG A 142 13.57 -8.22 3.11
C ARG A 142 13.39 -9.38 2.15
N VAL A 143 13.60 -9.11 0.87
CA VAL A 143 13.32 -10.08 -0.20
C VAL A 143 14.48 -11.05 -0.33
N PRO A 144 14.26 -12.37 -0.20
CA PRO A 144 15.32 -13.36 -0.42
C PRO A 144 15.71 -13.41 -1.90
N ASP A 145 16.96 -13.82 -2.18
CA ASP A 145 17.54 -13.80 -3.54
C ASP A 145 16.70 -14.52 -4.58
N ARG A 146 16.06 -15.64 -4.22
CA ARG A 146 15.16 -16.40 -5.10
C ARG A 146 13.90 -15.66 -5.53
N HIS A 147 13.58 -14.53 -4.91
CA HIS A 147 12.40 -13.72 -5.18
C HIS A 147 12.72 -12.26 -5.56
N LEU A 148 13.99 -11.95 -5.88
CA LEU A 148 14.40 -10.60 -6.27
C LEU A 148 13.66 -10.06 -7.50
N ASN A 149 13.17 -10.93 -8.38
CA ASN A 149 12.29 -10.53 -9.47
C ASN A 149 11.06 -9.75 -8.98
N ILE A 150 10.48 -10.11 -7.82
CA ILE A 150 9.33 -9.39 -7.24
C ILE A 150 9.73 -7.97 -6.81
N LEU A 151 10.94 -7.81 -6.27
CA LEU A 151 11.46 -6.49 -5.91
C LEU A 151 11.75 -5.65 -7.17
N HIS A 152 12.34 -6.25 -8.20
CA HIS A 152 12.58 -5.60 -9.49
C HIS A 152 11.27 -5.13 -10.14
N ASP A 153 10.24 -5.97 -10.16
CA ASP A 153 8.92 -5.60 -10.68
C ASP A 153 8.33 -4.43 -9.88
N CYS A 154 8.47 -4.46 -8.54
CA CYS A 154 8.02 -3.37 -7.67
C CYS A 154 8.73 -2.05 -7.97
N ILE A 155 10.05 -2.09 -8.15
CA ILE A 155 10.87 -0.92 -8.50
C ILE A 155 10.47 -0.39 -9.89
N SER A 156 10.35 -1.27 -10.88
CA SER A 156 9.97 -0.90 -12.25
C SER A 156 8.57 -0.29 -12.34
N ASP A 157 7.61 -0.83 -11.58
CA ASP A 157 6.26 -0.29 -11.52
C ASP A 157 6.26 1.15 -10.97
N HIS A 158 7.04 1.42 -9.92
CA HIS A 158 7.20 2.77 -9.37
C HIS A 158 7.90 3.70 -10.36
N ALA A 159 9.00 3.24 -10.96
CA ALA A 159 9.75 4.01 -11.94
C ALA A 159 8.86 4.46 -13.10
N ARG A 160 8.10 3.54 -13.69
CA ARG A 160 7.16 3.84 -14.78
C ARG A 160 5.99 4.72 -14.33
N GLY A 161 5.41 4.40 -13.18
CA GLY A 161 4.24 5.10 -12.65
C GLY A 161 4.49 6.57 -12.33
N TYR A 162 5.69 6.89 -11.87
CA TYR A 162 6.07 8.25 -11.44
C TYR A 162 7.11 8.92 -12.35
N GLY A 163 7.64 8.22 -13.36
CA GLY A 163 8.67 8.76 -14.25
C GLY A 163 9.96 9.12 -13.52
N ILE A 164 10.41 8.25 -12.60
CA ILE A 164 11.59 8.48 -11.75
C ILE A 164 12.77 7.61 -12.17
N ASP A 165 13.98 8.16 -12.07
CA ASP A 165 15.24 7.49 -12.39
C ASP A 165 15.91 6.84 -11.17
N SER A 166 15.42 7.16 -9.98
CA SER A 166 15.88 6.62 -8.70
C SER A 166 14.71 6.50 -7.74
N MET A 167 14.69 5.41 -6.98
CA MET A 167 13.65 5.17 -5.95
C MET A 167 13.73 6.17 -4.80
N TYR A 168 14.87 6.81 -4.60
CA TYR A 168 15.09 7.75 -3.52
C TYR A 168 15.82 8.99 -4.01
N ASP A 169 15.33 10.16 -3.61
CA ASP A 169 15.98 11.41 -3.94
C ASP A 169 17.29 11.64 -3.14
N GLU A 170 18.14 12.54 -3.64
CA GLU A 170 19.42 12.85 -3.04
C GLU A 170 19.29 13.34 -1.59
N LYS A 171 18.28 14.13 -1.27
CA LYS A 171 18.06 14.66 0.06
C LYS A 171 17.68 13.56 1.04
N MET A 172 16.84 12.60 0.62
CA MET A 172 16.51 11.45 1.43
C MET A 172 17.73 10.61 1.76
N LEU A 173 18.60 10.40 0.79
CA LEU A 173 19.86 9.65 0.96
C LEU A 173 20.87 10.42 1.83
N ALA A 174 21.09 11.70 1.56
CA ALA A 174 22.04 12.55 2.28
C ALA A 174 21.69 12.73 3.77
N THR A 175 20.40 12.66 4.11
CA THR A 175 19.91 12.81 5.49
C THR A 175 19.70 11.49 6.21
N ALA A 176 19.92 10.35 5.54
CA ALA A 176 19.68 9.03 6.12
C ALA A 176 20.75 8.69 7.16
N GLY A 177 20.29 8.46 8.39
CA GLY A 177 21.13 7.81 9.42
C GLY A 177 21.22 6.30 9.18
N PRO A 178 22.06 5.59 9.97
CA PRO A 178 22.29 4.15 9.80
C PRO A 178 20.99 3.32 9.79
N GLN A 179 20.02 3.72 10.60
CA GLN A 179 18.76 3.04 10.73
C GLN A 179 17.92 3.14 9.44
N ARG A 180 17.79 4.35 8.89
CA ARG A 180 17.08 4.53 7.62
C ARG A 180 17.80 3.81 6.48
N HIS A 181 19.13 3.89 6.41
CA HIS A 181 19.93 3.18 5.39
C HIS A 181 19.65 1.68 5.35
N LYS A 182 19.44 1.04 6.49
CA LYS A 182 19.09 -0.37 6.60
C LYS A 182 17.85 -0.72 5.76
N HIS A 183 16.84 0.17 5.75
CA HIS A 183 15.58 -0.02 5.03
C HIS A 183 15.63 0.41 3.56
N LEU A 184 16.70 1.09 3.13
CA LEU A 184 16.90 1.52 1.74
C LEU A 184 17.86 0.60 0.98
N ALA A 185 18.76 -0.08 1.69
CA ALA A 185 19.95 -0.73 1.11
C ALA A 185 19.61 -1.78 0.04
N GLN A 186 18.62 -2.63 0.26
CA GLN A 186 18.29 -3.68 -0.71
C GLN A 186 17.67 -3.11 -1.99
N VAL A 187 16.81 -2.11 -1.87
CA VAL A 187 16.22 -1.42 -3.03
C VAL A 187 17.31 -0.69 -3.82
N LEU A 188 18.21 0.05 -3.15
CA LEU A 188 19.33 0.73 -3.79
C LEU A 188 20.23 -0.25 -4.56
N ALA A 189 20.52 -1.41 -3.98
CA ALA A 189 21.35 -2.43 -4.63
C ALA A 189 20.66 -3.08 -5.85
N ASN A 190 19.33 -2.95 -5.97
CA ASN A 190 18.53 -3.61 -6.99
C ASN A 190 17.84 -2.66 -7.97
N GLN A 191 18.04 -1.34 -7.89
CA GLN A 191 17.42 -0.38 -8.80
C GLN A 191 18.20 -0.14 -10.10
N GLY A 192 19.39 -0.71 -10.25
CA GLY A 192 20.27 -0.47 -11.41
C GLY A 192 19.70 -0.87 -12.77
N HIS A 193 18.67 -1.75 -12.79
CA HIS A 193 17.97 -2.12 -14.02
C HIS A 193 17.02 -1.01 -14.55
N MET A 194 16.66 -0.02 -13.74
CA MET A 194 15.83 1.12 -14.17
C MET A 194 16.49 1.97 -15.26
N ALA A 195 17.82 1.94 -15.32
CA ALA A 195 18.59 2.69 -16.32
C ALA A 195 18.74 1.98 -17.67
N ALA A 196 18.21 0.76 -17.81
CA ALA A 196 18.38 -0.10 -18.99
C ALA A 196 17.12 -0.19 -19.87
N GLU A 197 16.00 0.43 -19.51
CA GLU A 197 14.76 0.54 -20.27
C GLU A 197 14.57 1.97 -20.84
#